data_4d3b2626627d619c4d49ee00410246f8
#
_entry.id   4d3b2626627d619c4d49ee00410246f8
#
_cell.length_a   1.000
_cell.length_b   1.000
_cell.length_c   1.000
_cell.angle_alpha   90.00
_cell.angle_beta   90.00
_cell.angle_gamma   90.00
#
_symmetry.space_group_name_H-M   'P 1'
#
loop_
_entity.id
_entity.type
_entity.pdbx_description
1 polymer ?
#
loop_
_entity_poly.entity_id
_entity_poly.type
_entity_poly.pdbx_seq_one_letter_code
_entity_poly.pdbx_strand_id
1 'polypeptide(L)'
;MTATAVRVEDAVKTYGRGDAAVTALRGVTAEFAAGRFTAIMGPSGSGKSTLLHCLAGLDSLDSGTVHLGETELGSLSDRDLTILRREQVGFVFQAFNLIPTLNAKDNILLPLAIAGDKPDADWYNQVVDAVGL
;
A
#
# COMPACT_ATOMS: atom_id res chain seq x y z
N MET A 1 -3.86 0.50 -25.35
CA MET A 1 -2.81 0.67 -24.33
C MET A 1 -3.42 0.50 -22.94
N THR A 2 -2.76 -0.24 -22.09
CA THR A 2 -3.22 -0.40 -20.69
C THR A 2 -2.65 0.76 -19.88
N ALA A 3 -3.50 1.48 -19.14
CA ALA A 3 -3.04 2.55 -18.25
C ALA A 3 -2.15 1.97 -17.13
N THR A 4 -1.15 2.71 -16.69
CA THR A 4 -0.30 2.36 -15.55
C THR A 4 -0.98 2.82 -14.26
N ALA A 5 -1.22 1.90 -13.35
CA ALA A 5 -1.78 2.22 -12.04
C ALA A 5 -0.70 2.73 -11.08
N VAL A 6 0.45 2.05 -11.05
CA VAL A 6 1.58 2.41 -10.21
C VAL A 6 2.88 2.26 -11.01
N ARG A 7 3.79 3.21 -10.86
CA ARG A 7 5.13 3.18 -11.44
C ARG A 7 6.16 3.51 -10.37
N VAL A 8 7.24 2.76 -10.34
CA VAL A 8 8.40 3.01 -9.51
C VAL A 8 9.64 3.10 -10.39
N GLU A 9 10.48 4.10 -10.16
CA GLU A 9 11.69 4.35 -10.95
C GLU A 9 12.89 4.55 -10.03
N ASP A 10 13.95 3.79 -10.30
CA ASP A 10 15.26 3.85 -9.61
C ASP A 10 15.13 3.87 -8.06
N ALA A 11 14.19 3.11 -7.53
CA ALA A 11 13.88 3.11 -6.11
C ALA A 11 15.02 2.55 -5.28
N VAL A 12 15.51 3.33 -4.34
CA VAL A 12 16.50 2.94 -3.34
C VAL A 12 15.91 3.11 -1.94
N LYS A 13 16.06 2.10 -1.11
CA LYS A 13 15.68 2.13 0.29
C LYS A 13 16.69 1.38 1.13
N THR A 14 17.23 2.06 2.12
CA THR A 14 18.20 1.50 3.08
C THR A 14 17.71 1.72 4.50
N TYR A 15 17.75 0.69 5.31
CA TYR A 15 17.44 0.75 6.74
C TYR A 15 18.73 0.67 7.56
N GLY A 16 18.76 1.37 8.68
CA GLY A 16 19.93 1.40 9.56
C GLY A 16 20.99 2.40 9.11
N ARG A 17 22.12 2.39 9.80
CA ARG A 17 23.26 3.29 9.55
C ARG A 17 24.58 2.56 9.71
N GLY A 18 25.62 3.05 9.01
CA GLY A 18 26.98 2.52 9.09
C GLY A 18 27.03 1.03 8.74
N ASP A 19 27.74 0.26 9.52
CA ASP A 19 27.94 -1.19 9.27
C ASP A 19 26.67 -2.04 9.45
N ALA A 20 25.65 -1.49 10.13
CA ALA A 20 24.34 -2.11 10.30
C ALA A 20 23.35 -1.73 9.21
N ALA A 21 23.75 -0.99 8.20
CA ALA A 21 22.88 -0.58 7.12
C ALA A 21 22.51 -1.77 6.21
N VAL A 22 21.22 -1.89 5.90
CA VAL A 22 20.69 -2.92 4.98
C VAL A 22 19.95 -2.21 3.85
N THR A 23 20.45 -2.36 2.64
CA THR A 23 19.79 -1.85 1.44
C THR A 23 18.75 -2.84 0.96
N ALA A 24 17.48 -2.52 1.20
CA ALA A 24 16.34 -3.37 0.82
C ALA A 24 15.97 -3.21 -0.66
N LEU A 25 16.03 -1.99 -1.20
CA LEU A 25 15.80 -1.69 -2.61
C LEU A 25 17.04 -1.04 -3.21
N ARG A 26 17.48 -1.54 -4.36
CA ARG A 26 18.75 -1.18 -5.00
C ARG A 26 18.55 -0.69 -6.43
N GLY A 27 17.76 0.37 -6.62
CA GLY A 27 17.47 0.90 -7.95
C GLY A 27 16.39 0.12 -8.67
N VAL A 28 15.28 -0.17 -7.99
CA VAL A 28 14.16 -0.92 -8.57
C VAL A 28 13.35 -0.03 -9.50
N THR A 29 13.13 -0.51 -10.73
CA THR A 29 12.22 0.13 -11.69
C THR A 29 11.20 -0.89 -12.16
N ALA A 30 9.91 -0.55 -12.03
CA ALA A 30 8.80 -1.42 -12.44
C ALA A 30 7.53 -0.61 -12.69
N GLU A 31 6.64 -1.17 -13.53
CA GLU A 31 5.31 -0.63 -13.77
C GLU A 31 4.24 -1.68 -13.50
N PHE A 32 3.14 -1.25 -12.92
CA PHE A 32 1.98 -2.06 -12.59
C PHE A 32 0.76 -1.54 -13.35
N ALA A 33 0.25 -2.36 -14.25
CA ALA A 33 -0.86 -1.98 -15.11
C ALA A 33 -2.19 -1.90 -14.34
N ALA A 34 -3.01 -0.94 -14.68
CA ALA A 34 -4.36 -0.81 -14.15
C ALA A 34 -5.24 -2.01 -14.54
N GLY A 35 -6.11 -2.42 -13.63
CA GLY A 35 -7.04 -3.54 -13.85
C GLY A 35 -6.35 -4.91 -13.94
N ARG A 36 -5.11 -5.03 -13.46
CA ARG A 36 -4.33 -6.28 -13.47
C ARG A 36 -3.99 -6.72 -12.06
N PHE A 37 -4.06 -8.02 -11.83
CA PHE A 37 -3.46 -8.66 -10.66
C PHE A 37 -1.99 -8.93 -10.95
N THR A 38 -1.10 -8.43 -10.10
CA THR A 38 0.36 -8.62 -10.22
C THR A 38 0.91 -9.26 -8.96
N ALA A 39 1.67 -10.33 -9.08
CA ALA A 39 2.37 -10.97 -7.98
C ALA A 39 3.83 -10.51 -7.93
N ILE A 40 4.30 -10.12 -6.74
CA ILE A 40 5.71 -9.84 -6.45
C ILE A 40 6.25 -11.05 -5.69
N MET A 41 7.21 -11.75 -6.28
CA MET A 41 7.76 -12.99 -5.74
C MET A 41 9.28 -12.89 -5.57
N GLY A 42 9.81 -13.65 -4.63
CA GLY A 42 11.23 -13.75 -4.35
C GLY A 42 11.49 -14.36 -2.97
N PRO A 43 12.75 -14.69 -2.66
CA PRO A 43 13.11 -15.25 -1.36
C PRO A 43 12.89 -14.25 -0.22
N SER A 44 12.82 -14.75 1.01
CA SER A 44 12.77 -13.90 2.21
C SER A 44 13.96 -12.94 2.23
N GLY A 45 13.70 -11.68 2.60
CA GLY A 45 14.74 -10.64 2.64
C GLY A 45 15.11 -10.03 1.29
N SER A 46 14.36 -10.32 0.21
CA SER A 46 14.59 -9.74 -1.12
C SER A 46 13.98 -8.33 -1.33
N GLY A 47 13.30 -7.78 -0.33
CA GLY A 47 12.73 -6.41 -0.39
C GLY A 47 11.27 -6.33 -0.85
N LYS A 48 10.55 -7.44 -0.97
CA LYS A 48 9.15 -7.47 -1.43
C LYS A 48 8.21 -6.60 -0.59
N SER A 49 8.22 -6.78 0.73
CA SER A 49 7.39 -6.00 1.65
C SER A 49 7.79 -4.53 1.66
N THR A 50 9.08 -4.23 1.61
CA THR A 50 9.58 -2.86 1.50
C THR A 50 9.08 -2.19 0.23
N LEU A 51 9.15 -2.88 -0.91
CA LEU A 51 8.63 -2.36 -2.17
C LEU A 51 7.13 -2.06 -2.06
N LEU A 52 6.33 -3.00 -1.57
CA LEU A 52 4.87 -2.80 -1.39
C LEU A 52 4.56 -1.61 -0.48
N HIS A 53 5.28 -1.46 0.63
CA HIS A 53 5.10 -0.32 1.54
C HIS A 53 5.43 1.01 0.87
N CYS A 54 6.49 1.07 0.08
CA CYS A 54 6.86 2.28 -0.67
C CYS A 54 5.84 2.59 -1.78
N LEU A 55 5.37 1.57 -2.53
CA LEU A 55 4.34 1.74 -3.56
C LEU A 55 3.00 2.26 -2.99
N ALA A 56 2.67 1.86 -1.77
CA ALA A 56 1.47 2.31 -1.06
C ALA A 56 1.65 3.66 -0.32
N GLY A 57 2.85 4.23 -0.34
CA GLY A 57 3.16 5.45 0.41
C GLY A 57 3.18 5.26 1.93
N LEU A 58 3.32 4.03 2.42
CA LEU A 58 3.46 3.73 3.86
C LEU A 58 4.89 3.92 4.35
N ASP A 59 5.85 3.88 3.44
CA ASP A 59 7.25 4.19 3.68
C ASP A 59 7.79 5.07 2.56
N SER A 60 8.84 5.83 2.83
CA SER A 60 9.48 6.73 1.87
C SER A 60 10.73 6.09 1.26
N LEU A 61 11.03 6.45 0.01
CA LEU A 61 12.29 6.10 -0.62
C LEU A 61 13.43 7.03 -0.16
N ASP A 62 14.66 6.52 -0.16
CA ASP A 62 15.86 7.35 0.00
C ASP A 62 16.20 8.07 -1.31
N SER A 63 15.97 7.41 -2.45
CA SER A 63 16.03 8.01 -3.79
C SER A 63 15.14 7.25 -4.76
N GLY A 64 14.92 7.83 -5.93
CA GLY A 64 13.96 7.35 -6.91
C GLY A 64 12.56 7.91 -6.67
N THR A 65 11.60 7.50 -7.49
CA THR A 65 10.23 8.03 -7.45
C THR A 65 9.19 6.93 -7.49
N VAL A 66 8.04 7.19 -6.87
CA VAL A 66 6.83 6.37 -6.98
C VAL A 66 5.68 7.25 -7.46
N HIS A 67 5.00 6.81 -8.49
CA HIS A 67 3.80 7.45 -9.00
C HIS A 67 2.58 6.54 -8.82
N LEU A 68 1.52 7.08 -8.29
CA LEU A 68 0.18 6.47 -8.29
C LEU A 68 -0.66 7.21 -9.34
N GLY A 69 -0.92 6.55 -10.48
CA GLY A 69 -1.40 7.26 -11.66
C GLY A 69 -0.44 8.36 -12.08
N GLU A 70 -0.92 9.59 -12.14
CA GLU A 70 -0.12 10.78 -12.48
C GLU A 70 0.51 11.48 -11.25
N THR A 71 0.21 11.01 -10.04
CA THR A 71 0.65 11.66 -8.80
C THR A 71 1.95 11.06 -8.29
N GLU A 72 3.00 11.86 -8.19
CA GLU A 72 4.26 11.48 -7.54
C GLU A 72 4.10 11.55 -6.02
N LEU A 73 4.30 10.43 -5.33
CA LEU A 73 4.10 10.34 -3.88
C LEU A 73 5.11 11.15 -3.08
N GLY A 74 6.36 11.19 -3.53
CA GLY A 74 7.44 11.90 -2.84
C GLY A 74 7.30 13.42 -2.85
N SER A 75 6.49 13.99 -3.74
CA SER A 75 6.22 15.43 -3.81
C SER A 75 5.11 15.90 -2.88
N LEU A 76 4.35 14.97 -2.30
CA LEU A 76 3.21 15.27 -1.44
C LEU A 76 3.63 15.60 -0.01
N SER A 77 2.88 16.52 0.63
CA SER A 77 2.96 16.70 2.07
C SER A 77 2.43 15.46 2.82
N ASP A 78 2.79 15.28 4.08
CA ASP A 78 2.27 14.18 4.90
C ASP A 78 0.74 14.16 4.96
N ARG A 79 0.13 15.34 4.98
CA ARG A 79 -1.32 15.50 4.94
C ARG A 79 -1.91 15.00 3.63
N ASP A 80 -1.35 15.44 2.51
CA ASP A 80 -1.87 15.07 1.18
C ASP A 80 -1.64 13.59 0.88
N LEU A 81 -0.51 13.04 1.31
CA LEU A 81 -0.22 11.62 1.23
C LEU A 81 -1.21 10.78 2.07
N THR A 82 -1.58 11.27 3.26
CA THR A 82 -2.61 10.63 4.10
C THR A 82 -3.97 10.62 3.43
N ILE A 83 -4.36 11.73 2.80
CA ILE A 83 -5.62 11.83 2.05
C ILE A 83 -5.61 10.88 0.85
N LEU A 84 -4.51 10.87 0.07
CA LEU A 84 -4.37 9.99 -1.08
C LEU A 84 -4.50 8.51 -0.68
N ARG A 85 -3.81 8.08 0.38
CA ARG A 85 -3.91 6.71 0.89
C ARG A 85 -5.33 6.35 1.29
N ARG A 86 -6.00 7.24 2.01
CA ARG A 86 -7.39 7.04 2.45
C ARG A 86 -8.34 6.81 1.28
N GLU A 87 -8.13 7.54 0.18
CA GLU A 87 -9.07 7.58 -0.95
C GLU A 87 -8.73 6.58 -2.07
N GLN A 88 -7.44 6.27 -2.26
CA GLN A 88 -6.98 5.56 -3.46
C GLN A 88 -6.22 4.27 -3.17
N VAL A 89 -5.86 3.97 -1.92
CA VAL A 89 -5.05 2.81 -1.58
C VAL A 89 -5.76 1.94 -0.55
N GLY A 90 -5.94 0.65 -0.87
CA GLY A 90 -6.29 -0.38 0.09
C GLY A 90 -5.06 -1.25 0.38
N PHE A 91 -4.76 -1.52 1.65
CA PHE A 91 -3.65 -2.36 2.04
C PHE A 91 -4.11 -3.50 2.95
N VAL A 92 -3.69 -4.72 2.62
CA VAL A 92 -3.92 -5.90 3.45
C VAL A 92 -2.59 -6.31 4.06
N PHE A 93 -2.45 -6.14 5.37
CA PHE A 93 -1.23 -6.46 6.09
C PHE A 93 -1.11 -7.96 6.35
N GLN A 94 0.12 -8.45 6.43
CA GLN A 94 0.41 -9.82 6.85
C GLN A 94 0.02 -10.07 8.32
N ALA A 95 0.29 -9.10 9.20
CA ALA A 95 -0.31 -9.06 10.54
C ALA A 95 -1.73 -8.50 10.41
N PHE A 96 -2.66 -8.99 11.21
CA PHE A 96 -4.08 -8.65 11.06
C PHE A 96 -4.40 -7.18 11.31
N ASN A 97 -3.60 -6.46 12.08
CA ASN A 97 -3.72 -5.03 12.40
C ASN A 97 -5.13 -4.61 12.84
N LEU A 98 -5.81 -5.49 13.59
CA LEU A 98 -7.13 -5.19 14.15
C LEU A 98 -7.02 -4.20 15.29
N ILE A 99 -8.02 -3.35 15.42
CA ILE A 99 -8.18 -2.46 16.58
C ILE A 99 -8.86 -3.25 17.71
N PRO A 100 -8.18 -3.54 18.82
CA PRO A 100 -8.69 -4.45 19.85
C PRO A 100 -9.95 -3.96 20.57
N THR A 101 -10.16 -2.64 20.58
CA THR A 101 -11.32 -2.01 21.21
C THR A 101 -12.56 -1.99 20.33
N LEU A 102 -12.44 -2.36 19.06
CA LEU A 102 -13.53 -2.44 18.10
C LEU A 102 -13.98 -3.90 17.92
N ASN A 103 -15.28 -4.11 17.69
CA ASN A 103 -15.78 -5.41 17.27
C ASN A 103 -15.40 -5.74 15.81
N ALA A 104 -15.76 -6.95 15.35
CA ALA A 104 -15.44 -7.39 13.99
C ALA A 104 -16.04 -6.47 12.91
N LYS A 105 -17.31 -6.12 13.05
CA LYS A 105 -18.01 -5.24 12.10
C LYS A 105 -17.34 -3.87 12.01
N ASP A 106 -17.03 -3.27 13.14
CA ASP A 106 -16.41 -1.94 13.18
C ASP A 106 -14.98 -1.96 12.63
N ASN A 107 -14.22 -3.04 12.85
CA ASN A 107 -12.91 -3.24 12.19
C ASN A 107 -13.04 -3.34 10.66
N ILE A 108 -14.01 -4.07 10.15
CA ILE A 108 -14.27 -4.23 8.71
C ILE A 108 -14.66 -2.90 8.09
N LEU A 109 -15.49 -2.12 8.74
CA LEU A 109 -16.02 -0.85 8.23
C LEU A 109 -15.11 0.35 8.53
N LEU A 110 -14.05 0.19 9.31
CA LEU A 110 -13.16 1.28 9.71
C LEU A 110 -12.58 2.08 8.54
N PRO A 111 -12.10 1.47 7.46
CA PRO A 111 -11.58 2.24 6.31
C PRO A 111 -12.62 3.16 5.68
N LEU A 112 -13.88 2.71 5.58
CA LEU A 112 -14.99 3.53 5.06
C LEU A 112 -15.31 4.68 6.03
N ALA A 113 -15.34 4.40 7.32
CA ALA A 113 -15.56 5.44 8.33
C ALA A 113 -14.48 6.53 8.30
N ILE A 114 -13.22 6.15 8.12
CA ILE A 114 -12.09 7.09 7.99
C ILE A 114 -12.21 7.91 6.70
N ALA A 115 -12.64 7.30 5.60
CA ALA A 115 -12.86 7.99 4.33
C ALA A 115 -14.09 8.90 4.34
N GLY A 116 -14.99 8.74 5.31
CA GLY A 116 -16.27 9.44 5.38
C GLY A 116 -17.34 8.83 4.47
N ASP A 117 -17.12 7.61 4.01
CA ASP A 117 -18.04 6.88 3.14
C ASP A 117 -19.07 6.09 3.95
N LYS A 118 -20.23 5.88 3.35
CA LYS A 118 -21.26 5.03 3.94
C LYS A 118 -21.11 3.59 3.42
N PRO A 119 -21.22 2.59 4.29
CA PRO A 119 -21.20 1.20 3.85
C PRO A 119 -22.42 0.85 3.02
N ASP A 120 -22.20 0.10 1.95
CA ASP A 120 -23.26 -0.62 1.23
C ASP A 120 -23.57 -1.90 1.99
N ALA A 121 -24.80 -2.01 2.51
CA ALA A 121 -25.21 -3.13 3.34
C ALA A 121 -25.23 -4.46 2.57
N ASP A 122 -25.65 -4.45 1.32
CA ASP A 122 -25.72 -5.66 0.50
C ASP A 122 -24.32 -6.17 0.16
N TRP A 123 -23.43 -5.26 -0.21
CA TRP A 123 -22.02 -5.59 -0.46
C TRP A 123 -21.30 -6.08 0.80
N TYR A 124 -21.54 -5.43 1.93
CA TYR A 124 -21.00 -5.87 3.22
C TYR A 124 -21.41 -7.32 3.53
N ASN A 125 -22.70 -7.64 3.42
CA ASN A 125 -23.21 -8.97 3.68
C ASN A 125 -22.61 -10.01 2.72
N GLN A 126 -22.52 -9.70 1.42
CA GLN A 126 -21.89 -10.58 0.44
C GLN A 126 -20.42 -10.90 0.78
N VAL A 127 -19.65 -9.90 1.17
CA VAL A 127 -18.22 -10.08 1.52
C VAL A 127 -18.09 -10.91 2.80
N VAL A 128 -18.86 -10.60 3.85
CA VAL A 128 -18.85 -11.32 5.12
C VAL A 128 -19.21 -12.80 4.93
N ASP A 129 -20.24 -13.07 4.15
CA ASP A 129 -20.65 -14.43 3.83
C ASP A 129 -19.58 -15.18 2.99
N ALA A 130 -18.99 -14.51 2.02
CA ALA A 130 -17.95 -15.09 1.14
C ALA A 130 -16.69 -15.51 1.90
N VAL A 131 -16.33 -14.81 2.97
CA VAL A 131 -15.17 -15.14 3.82
C VAL A 131 -15.51 -15.97 5.05
N GLY A 132 -16.77 -16.31 5.25
CA GLY A 132 -17.24 -17.21 6.32
C GLY A 132 -17.31 -16.58 7.72
N LEU A 133 -17.59 -15.31 7.81
CA LEU A 133 -17.76 -14.57 9.08
C LEU A 133 -19.23 -14.44 9.47
#